data_bcf38f583773729e404d6e94d3c84994
#
_entry.id   bcf38f583773729e404d6e94d3c84994
#
_cell.length_a   1.000
_cell.length_b   1.000
_cell.length_c   1.000
_cell.angle_alpha   90.00
_cell.angle_beta   90.00
_cell.angle_gamma   90.00
#
_symmetry.space_group_name_H-M   'P 1'
#
loop_
_entity.id
_entity.type
_entity.pdbx_description
1 polymer ?
#
loop_
_entity_poly.entity_id
_entity_poly.type
_entity_poly.pdbx_seq_one_letter_code
_entity_poly.pdbx_strand_id
1 'polypeptide(L)'
;MGAPGKKWRPVGTELLLLLLLLLGATESVRLAQPLRRYTPDWPSLDSRPLPSWFDEAKFGVFIHWGVFSVPAWGSEWFWWHWQGEGRPQYQHFMRDNYPPGFSYADFGPQFTARFFHPEEWADLFQAAGAKYVVLTTKHHEGFTNWPSPVSWNWNSKDVGPHRDLVGELGTALRKRNIRYGLYHSLLEWFHPLYLFDKKNGFKTQYFVSAKTMPELYDLVNRYKPDLIWSDGEWECPDTYWNSTNFLSWLYNDSPVKDEVVVNDRWGQNCSCHHGGYYNCEDKFKPQSLPDHKWEMCTSIDKFSWGYRRDMAMSDVTEESEIISELVQTVSLGGNYLLNIGPTKDGLIVPIFQERLLALGKWLSINGEAIYASKPWRVQWEKNTTSVWYTSKGSAVYAIFLHWPENGVLNLESPITTSTTKILMLGIQGDLKWSTDPDKGLLISLPQLPPSAVPAEFAWTIKLTGVK
;
A
#
# COMPACT_ATOMS: atom_id res chain seq x y z
N MET A 1 -78.88 -38.01 40.72
CA MET A 1 -78.47 -37.50 39.42
C MET A 1 -77.52 -36.34 39.67
N GLY A 2 -76.23 -36.58 39.55
CA GLY A 2 -75.22 -35.69 40.03
C GLY A 2 -74.72 -34.74 38.88
N ALA A 3 -74.52 -33.50 39.24
CA ALA A 3 -73.86 -32.53 38.38
C ALA A 3 -72.37 -32.50 38.68
N PRO A 4 -71.48 -32.35 37.66
CA PRO A 4 -70.05 -32.43 37.87
C PRO A 4 -69.44 -31.08 38.32
N GLY A 5 -68.53 -31.18 39.30
CA GLY A 5 -67.82 -30.02 39.89
C GLY A 5 -66.81 -29.31 38.94
N LYS A 6 -66.78 -28.00 38.93
CA LYS A 6 -65.79 -27.17 38.29
C LYS A 6 -64.52 -27.18 39.16
N LYS A 7 -63.41 -27.62 38.58
CA LYS A 7 -62.05 -27.40 39.13
C LYS A 7 -61.58 -25.98 38.83
N TRP A 8 -61.29 -25.23 39.85
CA TRP A 8 -60.57 -23.92 39.75
C TRP A 8 -59.09 -24.18 39.46
N ARG A 9 -58.53 -23.54 38.42
CA ARG A 9 -57.08 -23.43 38.20
C ARG A 9 -56.62 -22.12 38.81
N PRO A 10 -55.44 -22.09 39.47
CA PRO A 10 -54.93 -20.82 40.04
C PRO A 10 -54.33 -19.94 38.90
N VAL A 11 -54.81 -18.69 38.84
CA VAL A 11 -54.44 -17.65 37.87
C VAL A 11 -53.05 -17.03 38.16
N GLY A 12 -52.27 -17.62 39.07
CA GLY A 12 -51.02 -17.04 39.55
C GLY A 12 -49.75 -17.40 38.77
N THR A 13 -49.76 -18.48 37.98
CA THR A 13 -48.55 -18.97 37.34
C THR A 13 -48.26 -18.39 35.95
N GLU A 14 -49.27 -17.94 35.22
CA GLU A 14 -49.08 -17.32 33.90
C GLU A 14 -48.61 -15.85 33.99
N LEU A 15 -49.00 -15.11 35.05
CA LEU A 15 -48.54 -13.73 35.25
C LEU A 15 -47.04 -13.66 35.63
N LEU A 16 -46.53 -14.69 36.33
CA LEU A 16 -45.13 -14.75 36.71
C LEU A 16 -44.22 -15.09 35.54
N LEU A 17 -44.70 -15.90 34.58
CA LEU A 17 -43.93 -16.22 33.34
C LEU A 17 -43.89 -15.00 32.37
N LEU A 18 -44.94 -14.22 32.29
CA LEU A 18 -44.94 -12.99 31.49
C LEU A 18 -44.03 -11.92 32.08
N LEU A 19 -43.96 -11.79 33.41
CA LEU A 19 -43.00 -10.86 34.04
C LEU A 19 -41.54 -11.30 33.89
N LEU A 20 -41.24 -12.58 33.88
CA LEU A 20 -39.91 -13.12 33.66
C LEU A 20 -39.46 -13.01 32.19
N LEU A 21 -40.39 -13.06 31.23
CA LEU A 21 -40.12 -12.80 29.82
C LEU A 21 -39.90 -11.29 29.50
N LEU A 22 -40.50 -10.38 30.29
CA LEU A 22 -40.28 -8.94 30.18
C LEU A 22 -39.00 -8.47 30.88
N LEU A 23 -38.43 -9.23 31.80
CA LEU A 23 -37.16 -8.92 32.48
C LEU A 23 -35.94 -9.52 31.78
N GLY A 24 -36.14 -10.44 30.82
CA GLY A 24 -35.06 -11.06 30.00
C GLY A 24 -34.70 -10.32 28.71
N ALA A 25 -35.49 -9.29 28.32
CA ALA A 25 -35.24 -8.51 27.11
C ALA A 25 -34.74 -7.09 27.45
N THR A 26 -33.71 -6.98 28.27
CA THR A 26 -32.83 -5.84 28.20
C THR A 26 -31.84 -6.12 27.06
N GLU A 27 -32.34 -6.10 25.81
CA GLU A 27 -31.49 -5.68 24.72
C GLU A 27 -30.92 -4.33 25.14
N SER A 28 -29.62 -4.33 25.43
CA SER A 28 -28.85 -3.11 25.52
C SER A 28 -29.05 -2.39 24.19
N VAL A 29 -30.00 -1.45 24.19
CA VAL A 29 -30.05 -0.40 23.16
C VAL A 29 -28.67 0.27 23.26
N ARG A 30 -27.72 -0.22 22.48
CA ARG A 30 -26.52 0.56 22.18
C ARG A 30 -27.06 1.83 21.55
N LEU A 31 -27.19 2.88 22.35
CA LEU A 31 -27.34 4.23 21.85
C LEU A 31 -26.26 4.37 20.78
N ALA A 32 -26.68 4.41 19.51
CA ALA A 32 -25.79 4.68 18.42
C ALA A 32 -25.06 5.97 18.82
N GLN A 33 -23.78 5.88 19.09
CA GLN A 33 -22.99 7.09 19.30
C GLN A 33 -23.25 7.98 18.09
N PRO A 34 -23.50 9.27 18.27
CA PRO A 34 -23.72 10.16 17.16
C PRO A 34 -22.54 9.97 16.21
N LEU A 35 -22.83 9.66 14.94
CA LEU A 35 -21.83 9.46 13.91
C LEU A 35 -20.91 10.69 13.95
N ARG A 36 -19.67 10.48 14.38
CA ARG A 36 -18.68 11.54 14.48
C ARG A 36 -18.45 12.09 13.08
N ARG A 37 -18.84 13.33 12.82
CA ARG A 37 -18.50 14.01 11.56
C ARG A 37 -17.15 14.69 11.71
N TYR A 38 -16.33 14.52 10.69
CA TYR A 38 -15.01 15.15 10.59
C TYR A 38 -15.17 16.53 9.96
N THR A 39 -14.69 17.56 10.64
CA THR A 39 -14.61 18.93 10.12
C THR A 39 -13.41 19.08 9.18
N PRO A 40 -13.44 20.07 8.23
CA PRO A 40 -12.36 20.26 7.26
C PRO A 40 -11.14 20.98 7.88
N ASP A 41 -10.61 20.39 8.93
CA ASP A 41 -9.39 20.82 9.62
C ASP A 41 -8.57 19.61 10.04
N TRP A 42 -7.26 19.76 10.10
CA TRP A 42 -6.34 18.68 10.38
C TRP A 42 -6.56 18.02 11.75
N PRO A 43 -6.76 18.75 12.87
CA PRO A 43 -7.02 18.11 14.14
C PRO A 43 -8.22 17.15 14.14
N SER A 44 -9.26 17.47 13.36
CA SER A 44 -10.42 16.59 13.19
C SER A 44 -10.12 15.42 12.27
N LEU A 45 -9.51 15.67 11.12
CA LEU A 45 -9.20 14.64 10.12
C LEU A 45 -8.20 13.60 10.63
N ASP A 46 -7.13 14.05 11.28
CA ASP A 46 -6.08 13.18 11.85
C ASP A 46 -6.60 12.33 13.03
N SER A 47 -7.69 12.74 13.65
CA SER A 47 -8.32 11.96 14.71
C SER A 47 -9.10 10.73 14.20
N ARG A 48 -9.22 10.54 12.87
CA ARG A 48 -9.88 9.38 12.30
C ARG A 48 -9.02 8.13 12.50
N PRO A 49 -9.55 7.06 13.11
CA PRO A 49 -8.81 5.82 13.24
C PRO A 49 -8.56 5.23 11.84
N LEU A 50 -7.33 4.77 11.64
CA LEU A 50 -6.96 4.09 10.40
C LEU A 50 -7.69 2.75 10.31
N PRO A 51 -8.37 2.43 9.19
CA PRO A 51 -8.96 1.12 8.96
C PRO A 51 -7.93 -0.02 9.11
N SER A 52 -8.27 -1.05 9.88
CA SER A 52 -7.33 -2.12 10.28
C SER A 52 -6.74 -2.88 9.10
N TRP A 53 -7.51 -3.01 8.02
CA TRP A 53 -7.08 -3.73 6.83
C TRP A 53 -5.74 -3.24 6.27
N PHE A 54 -5.48 -1.92 6.36
CA PHE A 54 -4.25 -1.34 5.82
C PHE A 54 -3.02 -1.77 6.63
N ASP A 55 -3.13 -1.73 7.96
CA ASP A 55 -2.03 -2.23 8.80
C ASP A 55 -1.87 -3.76 8.68
N GLU A 56 -2.94 -4.51 8.47
CA GLU A 56 -2.89 -5.97 8.29
C GLU A 56 -2.29 -6.38 6.94
N ALA A 57 -2.45 -5.56 5.91
CA ALA A 57 -2.01 -5.83 4.54
C ALA A 57 -0.50 -5.95 4.39
N LYS A 58 0.28 -5.08 4.99
CA LYS A 58 1.75 -5.01 5.02
C LYS A 58 2.45 -4.88 3.68
N PHE A 59 1.97 -5.51 2.60
CA PHE A 59 2.60 -5.49 1.29
C PHE A 59 1.60 -5.14 0.19
N GLY A 60 1.99 -4.18 -0.64
CA GLY A 60 1.28 -3.76 -1.85
C GLY A 60 2.19 -3.61 -3.05
N VAL A 61 1.59 -3.58 -4.25
CA VAL A 61 2.27 -3.28 -5.51
C VAL A 61 1.85 -1.91 -5.99
N PHE A 62 2.82 -1.07 -6.33
CA PHE A 62 2.61 0.20 -6.98
C PHE A 62 2.82 0.06 -8.49
N ILE A 63 2.04 0.76 -9.31
CA ILE A 63 2.14 0.70 -10.77
C ILE A 63 2.22 2.13 -11.30
N HIS A 64 3.41 2.51 -11.80
CA HIS A 64 3.57 3.76 -12.54
C HIS A 64 3.44 3.50 -14.04
N TRP A 65 2.31 3.89 -14.61
CA TRP A 65 1.97 3.60 -15.99
C TRP A 65 1.18 4.74 -16.64
N GLY A 66 1.62 5.17 -17.81
CA GLY A 66 1.03 6.29 -18.53
C GLY A 66 1.77 6.60 -19.83
N VAL A 67 1.54 7.77 -20.39
CA VAL A 67 2.15 8.23 -21.65
C VAL A 67 3.68 8.29 -21.55
N PHE A 68 4.26 8.54 -20.38
CA PHE A 68 5.71 8.50 -20.16
C PHE A 68 6.32 7.12 -20.45
N SER A 69 5.54 6.05 -20.44
CA SER A 69 5.98 4.71 -20.87
C SER A 69 6.22 4.60 -22.39
N VAL A 70 5.87 5.62 -23.17
CA VAL A 70 6.09 5.65 -24.64
C VAL A 70 7.52 6.02 -24.96
N PRO A 71 8.04 7.20 -24.58
CA PRO A 71 9.47 7.49 -24.73
C PRO A 71 10.29 6.49 -23.89
N ALA A 72 9.82 6.14 -22.71
CA ALA A 72 10.44 5.16 -21.81
C ALA A 72 11.95 5.36 -21.71
N TRP A 73 12.39 6.58 -21.44
CA TRP A 73 13.80 6.96 -21.38
C TRP A 73 14.06 7.92 -20.22
N GLY A 74 15.08 7.62 -19.46
CA GLY A 74 15.45 8.40 -18.27
C GLY A 74 14.53 8.16 -17.07
N SER A 75 13.29 8.70 -17.10
CA SER A 75 12.29 8.45 -16.07
C SER A 75 10.87 8.86 -16.53
N GLU A 76 9.86 8.64 -15.65
CA GLU A 76 8.48 9.13 -15.80
C GLU A 76 8.39 10.66 -15.84
N TRP A 77 9.41 11.37 -15.35
CA TRP A 77 9.55 12.83 -15.43
C TRP A 77 10.04 13.33 -16.81
N PHE A 78 10.00 12.47 -17.83
CA PHE A 78 10.53 12.73 -19.16
C PHE A 78 10.11 14.11 -19.71
N TRP A 79 8.80 14.44 -19.67
CA TRP A 79 8.29 15.71 -20.22
C TRP A 79 8.83 16.90 -19.45
N TRP A 80 8.89 16.82 -18.11
CA TRP A 80 9.45 17.89 -17.28
C TRP A 80 10.94 18.11 -17.57
N HIS A 81 11.72 17.04 -17.62
CA HIS A 81 13.15 17.15 -17.94
C HIS A 81 13.41 17.66 -19.35
N TRP A 82 12.54 17.30 -20.31
CA TRP A 82 12.65 17.78 -21.68
C TRP A 82 12.25 19.25 -21.84
N GLN A 83 11.07 19.66 -21.39
CA GLN A 83 10.50 20.98 -21.65
C GLN A 83 10.46 21.90 -20.43
N GLY A 84 10.30 21.39 -19.22
CA GLY A 84 10.29 22.18 -17.98
C GLY A 84 11.69 22.69 -17.62
N GLU A 85 12.65 21.77 -17.56
CA GLU A 85 14.05 22.08 -17.23
C GLU A 85 14.93 22.30 -18.47
N GLY A 86 14.55 21.77 -19.61
CA GLY A 86 15.31 21.87 -20.84
C GLY A 86 16.65 21.14 -20.80
N ARG A 87 16.71 19.98 -20.12
CA ARG A 87 17.96 19.21 -19.94
C ARG A 87 18.55 18.81 -21.30
N PRO A 88 19.85 19.09 -21.57
CA PRO A 88 20.47 18.84 -22.87
C PRO A 88 20.33 17.39 -23.37
N GLN A 89 20.46 16.40 -22.50
CA GLN A 89 20.33 14.98 -22.87
C GLN A 89 18.93 14.64 -23.38
N TYR A 90 17.87 15.21 -22.79
CA TYR A 90 16.49 15.02 -23.25
C TYR A 90 16.21 15.75 -24.56
N GLN A 91 16.78 16.95 -24.75
CA GLN A 91 16.72 17.69 -26.01
C GLN A 91 17.41 16.90 -27.14
N HIS A 92 18.58 16.33 -26.87
CA HIS A 92 19.31 15.49 -27.82
C HIS A 92 18.52 14.22 -28.16
N PHE A 93 17.99 13.53 -27.13
CA PHE A 93 17.16 12.33 -27.33
C PHE A 93 15.97 12.61 -28.25
N MET A 94 15.24 13.71 -28.03
CA MET A 94 14.10 14.10 -28.88
C MET A 94 14.54 14.44 -30.29
N ARG A 95 15.58 15.25 -30.48
CA ARG A 95 16.10 15.62 -31.79
C ARG A 95 16.57 14.39 -32.60
N ASP A 96 17.19 13.43 -31.93
CA ASP A 96 17.83 12.29 -32.60
C ASP A 96 16.84 11.16 -32.91
N ASN A 97 15.69 11.10 -32.22
CA ASN A 97 14.72 10.02 -32.33
C ASN A 97 13.35 10.42 -32.90
N TYR A 98 13.02 11.72 -32.96
CA TYR A 98 11.69 12.20 -33.38
C TYR A 98 11.80 13.32 -34.41
N PRO A 99 10.81 13.45 -35.33
CA PRO A 99 10.83 14.49 -36.34
C PRO A 99 10.69 15.90 -35.74
N PRO A 100 11.18 16.95 -36.44
CA PRO A 100 10.94 18.32 -36.02
C PRO A 100 9.45 18.63 -35.81
N GLY A 101 9.13 19.32 -34.72
CA GLY A 101 7.76 19.67 -34.35
C GLY A 101 7.00 18.60 -33.58
N PHE A 102 7.61 17.44 -33.30
CA PHE A 102 7.02 16.41 -32.44
C PHE A 102 6.82 16.97 -31.02
N SER A 103 5.60 16.83 -30.52
CA SER A 103 5.19 17.28 -29.19
C SER A 103 4.99 16.11 -28.23
N TYR A 104 4.89 16.38 -26.94
CA TYR A 104 4.57 15.32 -25.97
C TYR A 104 3.19 14.69 -26.21
N ALA A 105 2.24 15.46 -26.73
CA ALA A 105 0.90 14.96 -27.07
C ALA A 105 0.94 13.87 -28.15
N ASP A 106 1.94 13.88 -29.03
CA ASP A 106 2.09 12.87 -30.09
C ASP A 106 2.49 11.48 -29.56
N PHE A 107 2.88 11.39 -28.29
CA PHE A 107 3.05 10.11 -27.61
C PHE A 107 1.72 9.46 -27.23
N GLY A 108 0.66 10.24 -26.99
CA GLY A 108 -0.64 9.73 -26.58
C GLY A 108 -1.16 8.58 -27.43
N PRO A 109 -1.29 8.72 -28.77
CA PRO A 109 -1.73 7.64 -29.67
C PRO A 109 -0.83 6.39 -29.65
N GLN A 110 0.43 6.52 -29.21
CA GLN A 110 1.39 5.42 -29.14
C GLN A 110 1.33 4.65 -27.82
N PHE A 111 0.62 5.16 -26.83
CA PHE A 111 0.29 4.45 -25.60
C PHE A 111 -0.86 3.49 -25.88
N THR A 112 -0.56 2.25 -26.25
CA THR A 112 -1.54 1.33 -26.85
C THR A 112 -2.19 0.39 -25.87
N ALA A 113 -1.53 0.03 -24.77
CA ALA A 113 -1.98 -0.98 -23.80
C ALA A 113 -2.48 -2.29 -24.43
N ARG A 114 -2.00 -2.64 -25.64
CA ARG A 114 -2.53 -3.78 -26.45
C ARG A 114 -2.29 -5.14 -25.79
N PHE A 115 -1.31 -5.25 -24.91
CA PHE A 115 -1.01 -6.45 -24.13
C PHE A 115 -1.41 -6.31 -22.65
N PHE A 116 -2.21 -5.30 -22.33
CA PHE A 116 -2.77 -5.17 -20.99
C PHE A 116 -3.93 -6.17 -20.81
N HIS A 117 -3.66 -7.20 -20.03
CA HIS A 117 -4.63 -8.20 -19.59
C HIS A 117 -4.83 -8.05 -18.08
N PRO A 118 -5.87 -7.35 -17.62
CA PRO A 118 -6.05 -7.01 -16.20
C PRO A 118 -6.15 -8.24 -15.30
N GLU A 119 -6.72 -9.34 -15.81
CA GLU A 119 -6.80 -10.61 -15.06
C GLU A 119 -5.39 -11.21 -14.84
N GLU A 120 -4.54 -11.22 -15.86
CA GLU A 120 -3.15 -11.71 -15.74
C GLU A 120 -2.32 -10.86 -14.79
N TRP A 121 -2.51 -9.53 -14.82
CA TRP A 121 -1.85 -8.64 -13.86
C TRP A 121 -2.31 -8.94 -12.43
N ALA A 122 -3.61 -9.11 -12.23
CA ALA A 122 -4.15 -9.43 -10.91
C ALA A 122 -3.70 -10.81 -10.41
N ASP A 123 -3.56 -11.82 -11.30
CA ASP A 123 -2.97 -13.12 -10.97
C ASP A 123 -1.51 -13.00 -10.55
N LEU A 124 -0.71 -12.21 -11.26
CA LEU A 124 0.68 -11.94 -10.89
C LEU A 124 0.79 -11.29 -9.52
N PHE A 125 -0.03 -10.26 -9.24
CA PHE A 125 0.00 -9.56 -7.95
C PHE A 125 -0.48 -10.44 -6.80
N GLN A 126 -1.47 -11.31 -7.03
CA GLN A 126 -1.88 -12.32 -6.06
C GLN A 126 -0.75 -13.32 -5.79
N ALA A 127 -0.10 -13.82 -6.84
CA ALA A 127 1.04 -14.73 -6.73
C ALA A 127 2.24 -14.08 -6.03
N ALA A 128 2.45 -12.78 -6.22
CA ALA A 128 3.43 -11.99 -5.48
C ALA A 128 3.10 -11.81 -3.99
N GLY A 129 1.87 -12.13 -3.58
CA GLY A 129 1.41 -12.00 -2.19
C GLY A 129 0.87 -10.60 -1.84
N ALA A 130 0.68 -9.73 -2.82
CA ALA A 130 0.15 -8.38 -2.59
C ALA A 130 -1.27 -8.41 -2.01
N LYS A 131 -1.52 -7.55 -1.03
CA LYS A 131 -2.85 -7.35 -0.43
C LYS A 131 -3.56 -6.10 -0.94
N TYR A 132 -2.81 -5.17 -1.49
CA TYR A 132 -3.35 -4.01 -2.18
C TYR A 132 -2.47 -3.65 -3.37
N VAL A 133 -3.06 -2.94 -4.32
CA VAL A 133 -2.38 -2.45 -5.54
C VAL A 133 -2.75 -0.99 -5.72
N VAL A 134 -1.79 -0.14 -6.02
CA VAL A 134 -2.00 1.28 -6.33
C VAL A 134 -1.61 1.53 -7.77
N LEU A 135 -2.52 2.10 -8.57
CA LEU A 135 -2.27 2.48 -9.96
C LEU A 135 -2.19 3.99 -10.10
N THR A 136 -1.22 4.50 -10.86
CA THR A 136 -1.22 5.90 -11.30
C THR A 136 -2.42 6.15 -12.23
N THR A 137 -3.47 6.76 -11.70
CA THR A 137 -4.63 7.14 -12.52
C THR A 137 -4.33 8.36 -13.37
N LYS A 138 -3.57 9.30 -12.82
CA LYS A 138 -3.00 10.46 -13.50
C LYS A 138 -1.68 10.84 -12.83
N HIS A 139 -0.59 10.89 -13.59
CA HIS A 139 0.69 11.45 -13.15
C HIS A 139 0.77 12.95 -13.51
N HIS A 140 1.89 13.60 -13.27
CA HIS A 140 2.06 15.05 -13.39
C HIS A 140 1.93 15.63 -14.82
N GLU A 141 1.96 14.77 -15.85
CA GLU A 141 1.72 15.16 -17.25
C GLU A 141 0.23 15.32 -17.57
N GLY A 142 -0.66 14.94 -16.66
CA GLY A 142 -2.09 15.16 -16.78
C GLY A 142 -2.86 14.13 -17.63
N PHE A 143 -2.19 13.12 -18.21
CA PHE A 143 -2.90 12.05 -18.92
C PHE A 143 -3.63 11.15 -17.94
N THR A 144 -4.93 10.94 -18.16
CA THR A 144 -5.74 10.12 -17.27
C THR A 144 -5.96 8.71 -17.82
N ASN A 145 -5.69 7.69 -17.01
CA ASN A 145 -5.90 6.29 -17.36
C ASN A 145 -7.38 5.83 -17.25
N TRP A 146 -8.28 6.81 -17.16
CA TRP A 146 -9.74 6.61 -17.17
C TRP A 146 -10.43 7.73 -17.94
N PRO A 147 -11.69 7.57 -18.38
CA PRO A 147 -12.43 8.61 -19.09
C PRO A 147 -12.85 9.76 -18.15
N SER A 148 -11.87 10.57 -17.75
CA SER A 148 -12.10 11.77 -16.93
C SER A 148 -12.95 12.76 -17.70
N PRO A 149 -14.06 13.28 -17.13
CA PRO A 149 -14.93 14.21 -17.80
C PRO A 149 -14.30 15.59 -18.02
N VAL A 150 -13.16 15.86 -17.35
CA VAL A 150 -12.42 17.13 -17.43
C VAL A 150 -11.05 16.99 -18.10
N SER A 151 -10.75 15.83 -18.69
CA SER A 151 -9.51 15.52 -19.44
C SER A 151 -9.79 15.00 -20.85
N TRP A 152 -10.83 15.48 -21.51
CA TRP A 152 -11.18 15.03 -22.85
C TRP A 152 -10.03 15.29 -23.85
N ASN A 153 -9.85 14.32 -24.80
CA ASN A 153 -8.70 14.23 -25.70
C ASN A 153 -7.32 14.04 -25.02
N TRP A 154 -7.26 13.87 -23.68
CA TRP A 154 -6.04 13.57 -22.95
C TRP A 154 -6.29 12.49 -21.87
N ASN A 155 -6.96 11.44 -22.29
CA ASN A 155 -7.29 10.28 -21.45
C ASN A 155 -7.25 8.98 -22.27
N SER A 156 -7.12 7.85 -21.59
CA SER A 156 -6.97 6.51 -22.20
C SER A 156 -8.19 6.02 -22.97
N LYS A 157 -9.36 6.67 -22.84
CA LYS A 157 -10.58 6.34 -23.58
C LYS A 157 -10.62 7.06 -24.92
N ASP A 158 -10.21 8.33 -24.95
CA ASP A 158 -10.24 9.16 -26.15
C ASP A 158 -9.02 8.93 -27.05
N VAL A 159 -7.85 8.68 -26.43
CA VAL A 159 -6.55 8.58 -27.11
C VAL A 159 -5.82 7.32 -26.67
N GLY A 160 -5.10 6.71 -27.59
CA GLY A 160 -4.25 5.55 -27.33
C GLY A 160 -5.04 4.25 -27.22
N PRO A 161 -5.20 3.65 -26.04
CA PRO A 161 -5.80 2.32 -25.91
C PRO A 161 -7.29 2.26 -26.15
N HIS A 162 -8.00 3.37 -26.08
CA HIS A 162 -9.47 3.48 -26.14
C HIS A 162 -10.20 2.64 -25.08
N ARG A 163 -9.59 2.52 -23.89
CA ARG A 163 -10.04 1.67 -22.78
C ARG A 163 -10.09 2.47 -21.48
N ASP A 164 -10.91 1.99 -20.53
CA ASP A 164 -10.91 2.42 -19.14
C ASP A 164 -9.96 1.51 -18.34
N LEU A 165 -8.69 1.86 -18.31
CA LEU A 165 -7.65 1.03 -17.69
C LEU A 165 -7.83 0.94 -16.16
N VAL A 166 -8.30 2.01 -15.53
CA VAL A 166 -8.57 2.07 -14.08
C VAL A 166 -9.72 1.13 -13.72
N GLY A 167 -10.84 1.19 -14.44
CA GLY A 167 -12.01 0.35 -14.17
C GLY A 167 -11.76 -1.13 -14.44
N GLU A 168 -11.05 -1.44 -15.52
CA GLU A 168 -10.72 -2.82 -15.89
C GLU A 168 -9.80 -3.48 -14.86
N LEU A 169 -8.73 -2.81 -14.43
CA LEU A 169 -7.83 -3.34 -13.40
C LEU A 169 -8.54 -3.51 -12.05
N GLY A 170 -9.32 -2.50 -11.63
CA GLY A 170 -10.05 -2.57 -10.37
C GLY A 170 -11.05 -3.74 -10.31
N THR A 171 -11.68 -4.05 -11.44
CA THR A 171 -12.58 -5.21 -11.54
C THR A 171 -11.83 -6.53 -11.36
N ALA A 172 -10.66 -6.68 -11.98
CA ALA A 172 -9.84 -7.87 -11.89
C ALA A 172 -9.25 -8.09 -10.48
N LEU A 173 -8.78 -7.02 -9.83
CA LEU A 173 -8.22 -7.06 -8.47
C LEU A 173 -9.26 -7.48 -7.43
N ARG A 174 -10.49 -6.93 -7.52
CA ARG A 174 -11.57 -7.27 -6.58
C ARG A 174 -12.00 -8.74 -6.65
N LYS A 175 -11.96 -9.36 -7.83
CA LYS A 175 -12.21 -10.81 -7.97
C LYS A 175 -11.22 -11.67 -7.18
N ARG A 176 -10.04 -11.13 -6.87
CA ARG A 176 -8.97 -11.79 -6.11
C ARG A 176 -8.85 -11.31 -4.66
N ASN A 177 -9.82 -10.52 -4.20
CA ASN A 177 -9.82 -9.90 -2.88
C ASN A 177 -8.56 -9.04 -2.61
N ILE A 178 -8.02 -8.39 -3.66
CA ILE A 178 -6.94 -7.43 -3.56
C ILE A 178 -7.57 -6.04 -3.47
N ARG A 179 -7.19 -5.28 -2.44
CA ARG A 179 -7.63 -3.89 -2.25
C ARG A 179 -7.06 -2.99 -3.36
N TYR A 180 -7.84 -2.02 -3.80
CA TYR A 180 -7.48 -1.17 -4.92
C TYR A 180 -7.28 0.27 -4.52
N GLY A 181 -6.05 0.75 -4.68
CA GLY A 181 -5.64 2.13 -4.47
C GLY A 181 -5.51 2.90 -5.79
N LEU A 182 -5.80 4.18 -5.73
CA LEU A 182 -5.69 5.11 -6.86
C LEU A 182 -4.70 6.22 -6.50
N TYR A 183 -3.60 6.30 -7.25
CA TYR A 183 -2.70 7.43 -7.21
C TYR A 183 -3.25 8.56 -8.08
N HIS A 184 -3.21 9.78 -7.59
CA HIS A 184 -3.60 10.97 -8.34
C HIS A 184 -2.65 12.13 -8.05
N SER A 185 -2.03 12.68 -9.09
CA SER A 185 -1.26 13.91 -8.98
C SER A 185 -2.18 15.11 -8.83
N LEU A 186 -1.96 15.91 -7.78
CA LEU A 186 -2.68 17.14 -7.56
C LEU A 186 -2.36 18.20 -8.63
N LEU A 187 -1.10 18.29 -9.07
CA LEU A 187 -0.64 19.21 -10.11
C LEU A 187 -0.63 18.59 -11.50
N GLU A 188 -0.59 19.45 -12.51
CA GLU A 188 -0.22 19.12 -13.89
C GLU A 188 0.79 20.16 -14.38
N TRP A 189 2.00 19.73 -14.74
CA TRP A 189 3.14 20.60 -15.06
C TRP A 189 2.84 21.72 -16.06
N PHE A 190 2.07 21.39 -17.11
CA PHE A 190 1.87 22.29 -18.26
C PHE A 190 0.41 22.66 -18.51
N HIS A 191 -0.49 22.37 -17.57
CA HIS A 191 -1.91 22.73 -17.69
C HIS A 191 -2.08 24.26 -17.65
N PRO A 192 -2.77 24.88 -18.63
CA PRO A 192 -2.86 26.34 -18.69
C PRO A 192 -3.41 27.01 -17.44
N LEU A 193 -4.44 26.42 -16.80
CA LEU A 193 -5.02 26.95 -15.56
C LEU A 193 -4.05 26.83 -14.38
N TYR A 194 -3.29 25.73 -14.31
CA TYR A 194 -2.28 25.55 -13.27
C TYR A 194 -1.16 26.61 -13.42
N LEU A 195 -0.66 26.79 -14.63
CA LEU A 195 0.33 27.81 -14.92
C LEU A 195 -0.19 29.23 -14.67
N PHE A 196 -1.48 29.47 -14.91
CA PHE A 196 -2.11 30.74 -14.58
C PHE A 196 -2.15 30.98 -13.06
N ASP A 197 -2.63 30.00 -12.28
CA ASP A 197 -2.66 30.06 -10.81
C ASP A 197 -1.23 30.24 -10.25
N LYS A 198 -0.26 29.49 -10.78
CA LYS A 198 1.16 29.59 -10.39
C LYS A 198 1.73 30.98 -10.67
N LYS A 199 1.43 31.57 -11.84
CA LYS A 199 1.91 32.91 -12.23
C LYS A 199 1.38 34.01 -11.30
N ASN A 200 0.18 33.84 -10.71
CA ASN A 200 -0.36 34.82 -9.78
C ASN A 200 -0.05 34.50 -8.31
N GLY A 201 0.86 33.53 -8.05
CA GLY A 201 1.25 33.09 -6.71
C GLY A 201 0.17 32.29 -6.01
N PHE A 202 -0.61 31.51 -6.77
CA PHE A 202 -1.69 30.64 -6.27
C PHE A 202 -2.78 31.40 -5.49
N LYS A 203 -3.06 32.64 -5.88
CA LYS A 203 -4.15 33.45 -5.30
C LYS A 203 -5.52 33.07 -5.82
N THR A 204 -5.57 32.35 -6.92
CA THR A 204 -6.79 31.76 -7.49
C THR A 204 -6.68 30.25 -7.50
N GLN A 205 -7.81 29.55 -7.60
CA GLN A 205 -7.94 28.08 -7.60
C GLN A 205 -8.64 27.61 -8.88
N TYR A 206 -8.36 28.24 -10.02
CA TYR A 206 -9.03 27.86 -11.27
C TYR A 206 -8.70 26.42 -11.68
N PHE A 207 -7.45 26.02 -11.54
CA PHE A 207 -7.03 24.66 -11.83
C PHE A 207 -7.68 23.65 -10.88
N VAL A 208 -7.64 23.92 -9.58
CA VAL A 208 -8.20 23.03 -8.55
C VAL A 208 -9.68 22.82 -8.75
N SER A 209 -10.42 23.90 -9.02
CA SER A 209 -11.88 23.86 -9.21
C SER A 209 -12.31 23.21 -10.53
N ALA A 210 -11.52 23.40 -11.60
CA ALA A 210 -11.87 22.89 -12.93
C ALA A 210 -11.32 21.49 -13.21
N LYS A 211 -10.28 21.07 -12.51
CA LYS A 211 -9.53 19.85 -12.81
C LYS A 211 -9.35 18.92 -11.60
N THR A 212 -8.56 19.32 -10.62
CA THR A 212 -8.12 18.42 -9.52
C THR A 212 -9.30 17.88 -8.71
N MET A 213 -10.19 18.75 -8.22
CA MET A 213 -11.32 18.32 -7.42
C MET A 213 -12.34 17.51 -8.19
N PRO A 214 -12.80 17.91 -9.39
CA PRO A 214 -13.69 17.07 -10.21
C PRO A 214 -13.13 15.66 -10.47
N GLU A 215 -11.84 15.53 -10.70
CA GLU A 215 -11.19 14.23 -10.91
C GLU A 215 -11.17 13.36 -9.66
N LEU A 216 -10.79 13.93 -8.51
CA LEU A 216 -10.79 13.20 -7.24
C LEU A 216 -12.21 12.71 -6.87
N TYR A 217 -13.22 13.56 -7.01
CA TYR A 217 -14.62 13.16 -6.77
C TYR A 217 -15.09 12.08 -7.76
N ASP A 218 -14.74 12.19 -9.05
CA ASP A 218 -15.10 11.20 -10.07
C ASP A 218 -14.45 9.85 -9.78
N LEU A 219 -13.16 9.82 -9.46
CA LEU A 219 -12.42 8.59 -9.10
C LEU A 219 -13.07 7.87 -7.91
N VAL A 220 -13.40 8.60 -6.85
CA VAL A 220 -14.03 8.01 -5.66
C VAL A 220 -15.41 7.48 -5.95
N ASN A 221 -16.26 8.27 -6.61
CA ASN A 221 -17.64 7.89 -6.87
C ASN A 221 -17.74 6.76 -7.90
N ARG A 222 -16.88 6.77 -8.93
CA ARG A 222 -16.90 5.81 -10.02
C ARG A 222 -16.28 4.48 -9.64
N TYR A 223 -15.08 4.51 -9.03
CA TYR A 223 -14.28 3.29 -8.82
C TYR A 223 -14.29 2.79 -7.38
N LYS A 224 -14.74 3.60 -6.41
CA LYS A 224 -14.84 3.24 -4.99
C LYS A 224 -13.54 2.62 -4.47
N PRO A 225 -12.43 3.39 -4.51
CA PRO A 225 -11.13 2.89 -4.09
C PRO A 225 -11.07 2.61 -2.58
N ASP A 226 -10.21 1.66 -2.21
CA ASP A 226 -9.87 1.40 -0.81
C ASP A 226 -8.79 2.36 -0.29
N LEU A 227 -8.01 2.95 -1.21
CA LEU A 227 -6.90 3.84 -0.88
C LEU A 227 -6.80 4.96 -1.93
N ILE A 228 -6.52 6.19 -1.49
CA ILE A 228 -6.14 7.30 -2.35
C ILE A 228 -4.72 7.72 -2.00
N TRP A 229 -3.84 7.60 -2.97
CA TRP A 229 -2.45 8.02 -2.91
C TRP A 229 -2.31 9.36 -3.63
N SER A 230 -2.29 10.45 -2.87
CA SER A 230 -2.10 11.81 -3.38
C SER A 230 -0.62 12.12 -3.59
N ASP A 231 -0.30 12.91 -4.60
CA ASP A 231 1.06 13.34 -4.93
C ASP A 231 1.03 14.70 -5.64
N GLY A 232 2.20 15.31 -5.82
CA GLY A 232 2.29 16.61 -6.51
C GLY A 232 1.89 17.80 -5.63
N GLU A 233 2.04 17.67 -4.32
CA GLU A 233 1.58 18.64 -3.32
C GLU A 233 2.57 19.78 -3.05
N TRP A 234 3.86 19.60 -3.37
CA TRP A 234 5.01 20.38 -2.86
C TRP A 234 5.05 21.85 -3.27
N GLU A 235 4.35 22.29 -4.32
CA GLU A 235 4.39 23.67 -4.77
C GLU A 235 3.46 24.61 -3.99
N CYS A 236 2.43 24.08 -3.32
CA CYS A 236 1.37 24.89 -2.71
C CYS A 236 0.87 24.30 -1.40
N PRO A 237 0.31 25.14 -0.50
CA PRO A 237 -0.31 24.64 0.73
C PRO A 237 -1.61 23.84 0.45
N ASP A 238 -2.03 23.05 1.42
CA ASP A 238 -3.28 22.28 1.41
C ASP A 238 -4.53 23.14 1.16
N THR A 239 -4.49 24.39 1.58
CA THR A 239 -5.57 25.37 1.36
C THR A 239 -5.74 25.73 -0.13
N TYR A 240 -4.65 25.78 -0.92
CA TYR A 240 -4.77 25.93 -2.38
C TYR A 240 -5.40 24.67 -3.00
N TRP A 241 -4.96 23.46 -2.58
CA TRP A 241 -5.48 22.21 -3.10
C TRP A 241 -6.91 21.89 -2.63
N ASN A 242 -7.45 22.63 -1.66
CA ASN A 242 -8.74 22.35 -1.04
C ASN A 242 -8.81 20.97 -0.37
N SER A 243 -7.68 20.49 0.12
CA SER A 243 -7.47 19.12 0.57
C SER A 243 -8.34 18.76 1.77
N THR A 244 -8.41 19.61 2.80
CA THR A 244 -9.19 19.35 4.01
C THR A 244 -10.68 19.23 3.74
N ASN A 245 -11.23 20.02 2.80
CA ASN A 245 -12.62 19.90 2.39
C ASN A 245 -12.90 18.58 1.65
N PHE A 246 -12.00 18.18 0.73
CA PHE A 246 -12.11 16.90 0.05
C PHE A 246 -12.05 15.73 1.05
N LEU A 247 -11.09 15.73 1.98
CA LEU A 247 -10.93 14.69 2.98
C LEU A 247 -12.11 14.64 3.96
N SER A 248 -12.66 15.80 4.36
CA SER A 248 -13.87 15.86 5.17
C SER A 248 -15.06 15.19 4.47
N TRP A 249 -15.28 15.49 3.18
CA TRP A 249 -16.28 14.80 2.37
C TRP A 249 -15.98 13.31 2.24
N LEU A 250 -14.72 12.95 1.97
CA LEU A 250 -14.30 11.57 1.81
C LEU A 250 -14.64 10.70 3.02
N TYR A 251 -14.42 11.23 4.22
CA TYR A 251 -14.62 10.52 5.48
C TYR A 251 -16.07 10.57 6.02
N ASN A 252 -16.89 11.52 5.55
CA ASN A 252 -18.26 11.66 6.04
C ASN A 252 -19.30 11.13 5.06
N ASP A 253 -19.16 11.45 3.78
CA ASP A 253 -20.28 11.40 2.83
C ASP A 253 -19.96 10.54 1.58
N SER A 254 -18.68 10.13 1.38
CA SER A 254 -18.30 9.32 0.22
C SER A 254 -18.82 7.87 0.32
N PRO A 255 -18.93 7.16 -0.81
CA PRO A 255 -19.33 5.75 -0.80
C PRO A 255 -18.29 4.81 -0.17
N VAL A 256 -17.09 5.31 0.16
CA VAL A 256 -15.96 4.54 0.72
C VAL A 256 -15.54 5.00 2.11
N LYS A 257 -16.31 5.88 2.74
CA LYS A 257 -16.00 6.57 3.99
C LYS A 257 -15.53 5.67 5.15
N ASP A 258 -16.01 4.43 5.20
CA ASP A 258 -15.74 3.54 6.32
C ASP A 258 -14.39 2.81 6.19
N GLU A 259 -13.94 2.56 4.96
CA GLU A 259 -12.79 1.70 4.67
C GLU A 259 -11.61 2.42 3.99
N VAL A 260 -11.85 3.60 3.39
CA VAL A 260 -10.81 4.30 2.62
C VAL A 260 -9.68 4.78 3.52
N VAL A 261 -8.45 4.63 3.02
CA VAL A 261 -7.25 5.22 3.64
C VAL A 261 -6.59 6.21 2.68
N VAL A 262 -5.88 7.17 3.23
CA VAL A 262 -5.12 8.16 2.45
C VAL A 262 -3.71 8.32 3.02
N ASN A 263 -2.76 8.67 2.15
CA ASN A 263 -1.40 9.06 2.56
C ASN A 263 -1.36 10.50 3.11
N ASP A 264 -0.15 11.06 3.22
CA ASP A 264 0.14 12.37 3.83
C ASP A 264 0.47 13.49 2.82
N ARG A 265 0.38 13.24 1.49
CA ARG A 265 0.78 14.20 0.44
C ARG A 265 -0.40 15.06 -0.02
N TRP A 266 -0.87 15.98 0.81
CA TRP A 266 -2.06 16.78 0.56
C TRP A 266 -1.81 18.29 0.47
N GLY A 267 -0.57 18.72 0.58
CA GLY A 267 -0.14 20.10 0.50
C GLY A 267 1.26 20.28 1.06
N GLN A 268 1.88 21.40 0.76
CA GLN A 268 3.19 21.75 1.28
C GLN A 268 3.18 21.65 2.83
N ASN A 269 4.15 20.97 3.41
CA ASN A 269 4.30 20.69 4.84
C ASN A 269 3.25 19.73 5.45
N CYS A 270 2.45 19.02 4.65
CA CYS A 270 1.57 17.97 5.17
C CYS A 270 2.31 16.65 5.41
N SER A 271 3.32 16.32 4.59
CA SER A 271 4.09 15.08 4.69
C SER A 271 4.72 14.92 6.08
N CYS A 272 4.59 13.73 6.68
CA CYS A 272 4.99 13.42 8.06
C CYS A 272 4.22 14.17 9.17
N HIS A 273 3.17 14.89 8.86
CA HIS A 273 2.40 15.67 9.83
C HIS A 273 0.89 15.38 9.81
N HIS A 274 0.31 15.17 8.61
CA HIS A 274 -1.13 15.03 8.42
C HIS A 274 -1.46 13.89 7.47
N GLY A 275 -2.56 13.17 7.70
CA GLY A 275 -3.04 12.09 6.86
C GLY A 275 -3.27 10.78 7.60
N GLY A 276 -3.80 9.78 6.91
CA GLY A 276 -4.12 8.48 7.51
C GLY A 276 -2.87 7.63 7.78
N TYR A 277 -1.89 7.69 6.92
CA TYR A 277 -0.56 7.10 7.10
C TYR A 277 0.50 7.98 6.43
N TYR A 278 1.76 7.85 6.88
CA TYR A 278 2.84 8.72 6.42
C TYR A 278 3.73 8.03 5.39
N ASN A 279 3.95 8.68 4.25
CA ASN A 279 5.06 8.35 3.34
C ASN A 279 6.30 9.19 3.66
N CYS A 280 6.13 10.41 4.21
CA CYS A 280 7.16 11.41 4.46
C CYS A 280 7.89 11.85 3.19
N GLU A 281 8.67 10.94 2.61
CA GLU A 281 9.39 11.09 1.35
C GLU A 281 9.47 9.74 0.62
N ASP A 282 9.91 9.77 -0.63
CA ASP A 282 10.16 8.52 -1.37
C ASP A 282 11.28 7.71 -0.71
N LYS A 283 11.07 6.39 -0.62
CA LYS A 283 12.02 5.45 -0.01
C LYS A 283 12.35 5.77 1.46
N PHE A 284 11.39 6.36 2.18
CA PHE A 284 11.55 6.71 3.59
C PHE A 284 11.92 5.49 4.43
N LYS A 285 13.01 5.61 5.21
CA LYS A 285 13.50 4.57 6.13
C LYS A 285 13.75 5.17 7.51
N PRO A 286 12.80 5.05 8.45
CA PRO A 286 12.96 5.57 9.81
C PRO A 286 14.06 4.81 10.57
N GLN A 287 14.78 5.52 11.43
CA GLN A 287 15.86 4.95 12.25
C GLN A 287 15.36 4.26 13.52
N SER A 288 14.09 4.42 13.86
CA SER A 288 13.42 3.82 15.02
C SER A 288 11.94 3.63 14.71
N LEU A 289 11.25 2.89 15.57
CA LEU A 289 9.80 2.68 15.43
C LEU A 289 9.05 4.02 15.48
N PRO A 290 8.35 4.42 14.39
CA PRO A 290 7.52 5.62 14.41
C PRO A 290 6.25 5.43 15.26
N ASP A 291 5.77 6.53 15.84
CA ASP A 291 4.52 6.55 16.63
C ASP A 291 3.26 6.50 15.73
N HIS A 292 3.40 6.85 14.45
CA HIS A 292 2.31 6.88 13.47
C HIS A 292 2.50 5.80 12.41
N LYS A 293 1.38 5.27 11.89
CA LYS A 293 1.42 4.32 10.75
C LYS A 293 2.09 4.97 9.54
N TRP A 294 2.96 4.23 8.89
CA TRP A 294 3.73 4.70 7.75
C TRP A 294 3.83 3.64 6.64
N GLU A 295 4.24 4.09 5.47
CA GLU A 295 4.46 3.24 4.31
C GLU A 295 5.77 3.63 3.63
N MET A 296 6.62 2.64 3.36
CA MET A 296 7.76 2.78 2.48
C MET A 296 7.31 2.49 1.04
N CYS A 297 7.29 3.51 0.19
CA CYS A 297 7.17 3.31 -1.26
C CYS A 297 8.57 3.28 -1.91
N THR A 298 8.82 2.27 -2.73
CA THR A 298 10.10 2.08 -3.44
C THR A 298 9.85 1.44 -4.81
N SER A 299 10.87 1.42 -5.67
CA SER A 299 10.75 0.87 -7.03
C SER A 299 11.79 -0.23 -7.29
N ILE A 300 11.40 -1.25 -8.07
CA ILE A 300 12.33 -2.29 -8.53
C ILE A 300 13.43 -1.68 -9.41
N ASP A 301 13.09 -0.73 -10.29
CA ASP A 301 14.10 0.11 -10.95
C ASP A 301 14.57 1.18 -9.96
N LYS A 302 15.87 1.17 -9.63
CA LYS A 302 16.46 2.09 -8.63
C LYS A 302 16.39 3.57 -9.02
N PHE A 303 16.18 3.88 -10.31
CA PHE A 303 16.29 5.23 -10.87
C PHE A 303 14.99 5.78 -11.47
N SER A 304 13.93 4.97 -11.60
CA SER A 304 12.67 5.38 -12.20
C SER A 304 11.48 4.67 -11.57
N TRP A 305 10.35 5.37 -11.49
CA TRP A 305 9.07 4.75 -11.15
C TRP A 305 8.39 4.20 -12.42
N GLY A 306 8.45 4.93 -13.54
CA GLY A 306 7.97 4.47 -14.84
C GLY A 306 8.96 3.53 -15.54
N TYR A 307 8.46 2.74 -16.48
CA TYR A 307 9.31 1.89 -17.32
C TYR A 307 10.28 2.73 -18.15
N ARG A 308 11.54 2.31 -18.20
CA ARG A 308 12.57 2.87 -19.09
C ARG A 308 13.32 1.77 -19.84
N ARG A 309 13.54 1.97 -21.15
CA ARG A 309 14.23 1.02 -22.02
C ARG A 309 15.76 1.05 -21.88
N ASP A 310 16.28 2.08 -21.26
CA ASP A 310 17.72 2.28 -20.98
C ASP A 310 18.12 1.73 -19.60
N MET A 311 17.24 0.97 -18.92
CA MET A 311 17.53 0.29 -17.68
C MET A 311 18.56 -0.82 -17.89
N ALA A 312 19.66 -0.80 -17.12
CA ALA A 312 20.62 -1.90 -17.03
C ALA A 312 20.24 -2.89 -15.91
N MET A 313 20.77 -4.12 -15.97
CA MET A 313 20.54 -5.11 -14.89
C MET A 313 21.05 -4.64 -13.52
N SER A 314 22.13 -3.86 -13.48
CA SER A 314 22.65 -3.22 -12.25
C SER A 314 21.69 -2.23 -11.60
N ASP A 315 20.72 -1.74 -12.38
CA ASP A 315 19.73 -0.77 -11.92
C ASP A 315 18.52 -1.46 -11.24
N VAL A 316 18.42 -2.78 -11.41
CA VAL A 316 17.32 -3.58 -10.85
C VAL A 316 17.65 -3.97 -9.42
N THR A 317 16.70 -3.74 -8.50
CA THR A 317 16.82 -4.15 -7.10
C THR A 317 16.85 -5.69 -7.00
N GLU A 318 17.79 -6.23 -6.24
CA GLU A 318 17.95 -7.67 -6.06
C GLU A 318 16.87 -8.24 -5.14
N GLU A 319 16.54 -9.54 -5.27
CA GLU A 319 15.53 -10.19 -4.43
C GLU A 319 15.86 -10.10 -2.93
N SER A 320 17.13 -10.30 -2.59
CA SER A 320 17.61 -10.19 -1.21
C SER A 320 17.40 -8.79 -0.62
N GLU A 321 17.60 -7.75 -1.43
CA GLU A 321 17.37 -6.35 -1.06
C GLU A 321 15.87 -6.09 -0.84
N ILE A 322 14.99 -6.55 -1.74
CA ILE A 322 13.53 -6.43 -1.65
C ILE A 322 13.01 -7.12 -0.37
N ILE A 323 13.45 -8.35 -0.10
CA ILE A 323 13.03 -9.10 1.10
C ILE A 323 13.53 -8.42 2.36
N SER A 324 14.77 -7.96 2.37
CA SER A 324 15.36 -7.23 3.49
C SER A 324 14.59 -5.93 3.78
N GLU A 325 14.24 -5.16 2.76
CA GLU A 325 13.46 -3.93 2.91
C GLU A 325 12.05 -4.21 3.46
N LEU A 326 11.36 -5.24 2.94
CA LEU A 326 10.06 -5.66 3.46
C LEU A 326 10.15 -6.03 4.95
N VAL A 327 11.12 -6.86 5.33
CA VAL A 327 11.31 -7.32 6.71
C VAL A 327 11.56 -6.14 7.65
N GLN A 328 12.47 -5.25 7.29
CA GLN A 328 12.80 -4.05 8.07
C GLN A 328 11.59 -3.13 8.22
N THR A 329 10.90 -2.85 7.11
CA THR A 329 9.72 -1.98 7.08
C THR A 329 8.61 -2.52 8.00
N VAL A 330 8.30 -3.81 7.91
CA VAL A 330 7.24 -4.41 8.72
C VAL A 330 7.63 -4.50 10.20
N SER A 331 8.88 -4.79 10.51
CA SER A 331 9.40 -4.80 11.90
C SER A 331 9.33 -3.42 12.55
N LEU A 332 9.44 -2.36 11.76
CA LEU A 332 9.25 -0.97 12.18
C LEU A 332 7.80 -0.47 12.02
N GLY A 333 6.82 -1.38 11.90
CA GLY A 333 5.39 -1.05 11.87
C GLY A 333 4.87 -0.49 10.54
N GLY A 334 5.70 -0.45 9.49
CA GLY A 334 5.34 0.08 8.18
C GLY A 334 4.61 -0.90 7.27
N ASN A 335 4.09 -0.37 6.17
CA ASN A 335 3.71 -1.12 4.97
C ASN A 335 4.77 -0.94 3.89
N TYR A 336 4.98 -1.95 3.07
CA TYR A 336 5.92 -1.94 1.96
C TYR A 336 5.15 -1.89 0.63
N LEU A 337 5.34 -0.83 -0.14
CA LEU A 337 4.71 -0.61 -1.44
C LEU A 337 5.78 -0.63 -2.53
N LEU A 338 5.84 -1.75 -3.27
CA LEU A 338 6.88 -2.01 -4.27
C LEU A 338 6.38 -1.68 -5.67
N ASN A 339 7.05 -0.75 -6.33
CA ASN A 339 6.65 -0.26 -7.64
C ASN A 339 7.23 -1.06 -8.80
N ILE A 340 6.42 -1.17 -9.84
CA ILE A 340 6.77 -1.59 -11.20
C ILE A 340 6.32 -0.55 -12.21
N GLY A 341 7.04 -0.46 -13.35
CA GLY A 341 6.66 0.34 -14.51
C GLY A 341 6.34 -0.56 -15.71
N PRO A 342 5.07 -0.71 -16.12
CA PRO A 342 4.73 -1.42 -17.36
C PRO A 342 5.14 -0.64 -18.62
N THR A 343 5.40 -1.37 -19.70
CA THR A 343 5.66 -0.76 -21.01
C THR A 343 4.41 -0.06 -21.56
N LYS A 344 4.58 0.80 -22.58
CA LYS A 344 3.46 1.47 -23.27
C LYS A 344 2.41 0.51 -23.81
N ASP A 345 2.80 -0.72 -24.08
CA ASP A 345 1.92 -1.77 -24.59
C ASP A 345 1.24 -2.60 -23.48
N GLY A 346 1.53 -2.33 -22.21
CA GLY A 346 0.93 -3.02 -21.07
C GLY A 346 1.63 -4.32 -20.67
N LEU A 347 2.91 -4.48 -21.01
CA LEU A 347 3.72 -5.61 -20.55
C LEU A 347 4.43 -5.25 -19.24
N ILE A 348 4.30 -6.09 -18.25
CA ILE A 348 5.20 -6.14 -17.10
C ILE A 348 6.40 -6.98 -17.54
N VAL A 349 7.58 -6.35 -17.66
CA VAL A 349 8.76 -7.02 -18.20
C VAL A 349 9.20 -8.21 -17.33
N PRO A 350 9.80 -9.27 -17.92
CA PRO A 350 10.11 -10.51 -17.21
C PRO A 350 10.88 -10.33 -15.91
N ILE A 351 11.84 -9.41 -15.86
CA ILE A 351 12.62 -9.17 -14.66
C ILE A 351 11.77 -8.62 -13.50
N PHE A 352 10.77 -7.78 -13.77
CA PHE A 352 9.86 -7.29 -12.73
C PHE A 352 8.91 -8.39 -12.26
N GLN A 353 8.43 -9.24 -13.18
CA GLN A 353 7.62 -10.40 -12.82
C GLN A 353 8.40 -11.37 -11.93
N GLU A 354 9.65 -11.63 -12.27
CA GLU A 354 10.54 -12.52 -11.52
C GLU A 354 10.77 -12.00 -10.09
N ARG A 355 11.09 -10.72 -9.90
CA ARG A 355 11.24 -10.09 -8.58
C ARG A 355 9.96 -10.17 -7.73
N LEU A 356 8.80 -9.92 -8.34
CA LEU A 356 7.51 -10.05 -7.67
C LEU A 356 7.22 -11.50 -7.26
N LEU A 357 7.47 -12.46 -8.15
CA LEU A 357 7.24 -13.89 -7.87
C LEU A 357 8.21 -14.44 -6.83
N ALA A 358 9.47 -14.01 -6.84
CA ALA A 358 10.45 -14.36 -5.81
C ALA A 358 9.98 -13.91 -4.41
N LEU A 359 9.48 -12.67 -4.31
CA LEU A 359 8.89 -12.17 -3.07
C LEU A 359 7.66 -13.00 -2.67
N GLY A 360 6.79 -13.35 -3.62
CA GLY A 360 5.62 -14.19 -3.38
C GLY A 360 5.98 -15.59 -2.88
N LYS A 361 7.00 -16.21 -3.47
CA LYS A 361 7.56 -17.48 -3.03
C LYS A 361 8.04 -17.40 -1.56
N TRP A 362 8.77 -16.34 -1.22
CA TRP A 362 9.22 -16.11 0.16
C TRP A 362 8.05 -15.89 1.13
N LEU A 363 7.06 -15.08 0.75
CA LEU A 363 5.86 -14.80 1.54
C LEU A 363 4.95 -16.02 1.72
N SER A 364 4.94 -16.96 0.79
CA SER A 364 4.17 -18.21 0.93
C SER A 364 4.61 -19.05 2.13
N ILE A 365 5.87 -18.89 2.56
CA ILE A 365 6.46 -19.57 3.71
C ILE A 365 6.45 -18.66 4.95
N ASN A 366 6.89 -17.42 4.78
CA ASN A 366 7.15 -16.50 5.88
C ASN A 366 6.01 -15.50 6.14
N GLY A 367 4.95 -15.53 5.36
CA GLY A 367 3.83 -14.58 5.44
C GLY A 367 3.11 -14.55 6.79
N GLU A 368 3.19 -15.63 7.58
CA GLU A 368 2.66 -15.67 8.96
C GLU A 368 3.33 -14.60 9.84
N ALA A 369 4.63 -14.36 9.63
CA ALA A 369 5.42 -13.38 10.36
C ALA A 369 5.20 -11.93 9.86
N ILE A 370 4.63 -11.77 8.67
CA ILE A 370 4.47 -10.49 7.97
C ILE A 370 3.04 -9.96 8.10
N TYR A 371 2.05 -10.69 7.52
CA TYR A 371 0.67 -10.22 7.45
C TYR A 371 0.00 -10.17 8.82
N ALA A 372 -0.68 -9.05 9.10
CA ALA A 372 -1.35 -8.77 10.37
C ALA A 372 -0.43 -8.86 11.59
N SER A 373 0.88 -8.76 11.38
CA SER A 373 1.87 -8.67 12.47
C SER A 373 1.92 -7.26 13.04
N LYS A 374 2.51 -7.16 14.23
CA LYS A 374 2.79 -5.89 14.92
C LYS A 374 4.29 -5.82 15.25
N PRO A 375 4.83 -4.63 15.44
CA PRO A 375 6.16 -4.50 16.03
C PRO A 375 6.21 -5.23 17.37
N TRP A 376 7.29 -5.95 17.60
CA TRP A 376 7.56 -6.49 18.93
C TRP A 376 8.21 -5.42 19.80
N ARG A 377 8.41 -5.70 21.13
CA ARG A 377 9.05 -4.75 22.05
C ARG A 377 10.48 -4.35 21.66
N VAL A 378 11.13 -5.20 20.85
CA VAL A 378 12.44 -4.96 20.21
C VAL A 378 12.27 -5.22 18.73
N GLN A 379 12.72 -4.30 17.87
CA GLN A 379 12.53 -4.39 16.43
C GLN A 379 13.65 -5.16 15.73
N TRP A 380 14.87 -5.13 16.27
CA TRP A 380 16.05 -5.85 15.76
C TRP A 380 17.05 -6.19 16.87
N GLU A 381 17.90 -7.17 16.64
CA GLU A 381 19.00 -7.50 17.54
C GLU A 381 20.15 -6.48 17.42
N LYS A 382 20.63 -5.97 18.56
CA LYS A 382 21.67 -4.93 18.58
C LYS A 382 23.05 -5.46 18.18
N ASN A 383 23.38 -6.68 18.59
CA ASN A 383 24.71 -7.27 18.40
C ASN A 383 24.78 -8.26 17.24
N THR A 384 23.62 -8.64 16.68
CA THR A 384 23.49 -9.51 15.51
C THR A 384 22.76 -8.73 14.43
N THR A 385 23.47 -8.02 13.59
CA THR A 385 23.00 -6.93 12.72
C THR A 385 21.97 -7.33 11.63
N SER A 386 21.50 -8.56 11.60
CA SER A 386 20.64 -9.08 10.54
C SER A 386 19.39 -9.82 11.04
N VAL A 387 19.03 -9.66 12.32
CA VAL A 387 17.81 -10.26 12.89
C VAL A 387 16.78 -9.19 13.20
N TRP A 388 15.60 -9.33 12.66
CA TRP A 388 14.46 -8.42 12.81
C TRP A 388 13.28 -9.13 13.46
N TYR A 389 12.47 -8.40 14.22
CA TYR A 389 11.37 -8.98 14.96
C TYR A 389 10.01 -8.45 14.56
N THR A 390 9.05 -9.36 14.51
CA THR A 390 7.61 -9.06 14.48
C THR A 390 6.89 -9.88 15.54
N SER A 391 5.63 -9.57 15.82
CA SER A 391 4.80 -10.34 16.75
C SER A 391 3.38 -10.48 16.23
N LYS A 392 2.71 -11.60 16.62
CA LYS A 392 1.31 -11.85 16.30
C LYS A 392 0.66 -12.69 17.39
N GLY A 393 -0.30 -12.12 18.11
CA GLY A 393 -0.84 -12.77 19.32
C GLY A 393 0.26 -13.00 20.37
N SER A 394 0.44 -14.24 20.79
CA SER A 394 1.50 -14.64 21.73
C SER A 394 2.80 -15.09 21.06
N ALA A 395 2.85 -15.12 19.74
CA ALA A 395 4.03 -15.52 18.99
C ALA A 395 4.93 -14.32 18.67
N VAL A 396 6.24 -14.54 18.77
CA VAL A 396 7.30 -13.64 18.32
C VAL A 396 8.00 -14.32 17.14
N TYR A 397 8.32 -13.54 16.11
CA TYR A 397 9.03 -14.03 14.95
C TYR A 397 10.36 -13.32 14.86
N ALA A 398 11.45 -14.09 14.85
CA ALA A 398 12.81 -13.63 14.58
C ALA A 398 13.15 -13.96 13.12
N ILE A 399 13.25 -12.93 12.30
CA ILE A 399 13.55 -13.03 10.86
C ILE A 399 15.02 -12.68 10.67
N PHE A 400 15.83 -13.64 10.24
CA PHE A 400 17.27 -13.44 10.04
C PHE A 400 17.62 -13.44 8.56
N LEU A 401 18.43 -12.45 8.17
CA LEU A 401 18.79 -12.14 6.77
C LEU A 401 20.08 -12.85 6.32
N HIS A 402 20.84 -13.42 7.27
CA HIS A 402 22.06 -14.16 6.99
C HIS A 402 22.05 -15.48 7.76
N TRP A 403 22.32 -16.58 7.08
CA TRP A 403 22.45 -17.87 7.73
C TRP A 403 23.78 -17.94 8.49
N PRO A 404 23.76 -18.25 9.81
CA PRO A 404 24.99 -18.32 10.60
C PRO A 404 25.91 -19.45 10.11
N GLU A 405 27.19 -19.16 9.87
CA GLU A 405 28.17 -20.12 9.36
C GLU A 405 28.35 -21.34 10.28
N ASN A 406 28.27 -21.12 11.60
CA ASN A 406 28.38 -22.19 12.60
C ASN A 406 27.08 -22.95 12.85
N GLY A 407 25.99 -22.63 12.12
CA GLY A 407 24.68 -23.24 12.27
C GLY A 407 23.97 -22.94 13.61
N VAL A 408 24.40 -21.92 14.34
CA VAL A 408 23.76 -21.48 15.61
C VAL A 408 23.30 -20.04 15.50
N LEU A 409 21.99 -19.84 15.59
CA LEU A 409 21.41 -18.50 15.67
C LEU A 409 21.40 -18.04 17.12
N ASN A 410 21.99 -16.88 17.38
CA ASN A 410 22.04 -16.24 18.68
C ASN A 410 21.03 -15.09 18.77
N LEU A 411 20.16 -15.10 19.78
CA LEU A 411 19.16 -14.09 20.04
C LEU A 411 19.26 -13.63 21.51
N GLU A 412 19.63 -12.38 21.72
CA GLU A 412 19.80 -11.80 23.05
C GLU A 412 18.49 -11.27 23.64
N SER A 413 17.57 -10.83 22.77
CA SER A 413 16.35 -10.15 23.19
C SER A 413 15.26 -11.08 23.75
N PRO A 414 14.99 -12.28 23.22
CA PRO A 414 13.93 -13.16 23.76
C PRO A 414 14.32 -13.77 25.10
N ILE A 415 13.47 -13.60 26.10
CA ILE A 415 13.64 -14.23 27.42
C ILE A 415 12.81 -15.50 27.45
N THR A 416 13.46 -16.66 27.60
CA THR A 416 12.82 -17.97 27.63
C THR A 416 12.06 -18.23 28.93
N THR A 417 11.07 -19.13 28.87
CA THR A 417 10.29 -19.64 30.02
C THR A 417 10.24 -21.17 29.97
N SER A 418 9.62 -21.80 30.96
CA SER A 418 9.42 -23.24 30.97
C SER A 418 8.49 -23.77 29.86
N THR A 419 7.76 -22.87 29.18
CA THR A 419 6.85 -23.18 28.07
C THR A 419 7.36 -22.77 26.72
N THR A 420 8.61 -22.34 26.62
CA THR A 420 9.20 -21.90 25.35
C THR A 420 9.26 -23.03 24.33
N LYS A 421 8.71 -22.75 23.14
CA LYS A 421 8.81 -23.59 21.94
C LYS A 421 9.36 -22.79 20.79
N ILE A 422 10.20 -23.42 20.00
CA ILE A 422 10.94 -22.77 18.91
C ILE A 422 10.79 -23.62 17.65
N LEU A 423 10.22 -23.00 16.61
CA LEU A 423 9.99 -23.61 15.29
C LEU A 423 10.67 -22.75 14.21
N MET A 424 11.03 -23.36 13.10
CA MET A 424 11.40 -22.65 11.89
C MET A 424 10.25 -22.75 10.87
N LEU A 425 9.81 -21.62 10.31
CA LEU A 425 8.75 -21.65 9.30
C LEU A 425 9.22 -22.43 8.06
N GLY A 426 8.35 -23.29 7.53
CA GLY A 426 8.65 -24.19 6.43
C GLY A 426 9.35 -25.50 6.82
N ILE A 427 9.74 -25.68 8.08
CA ILE A 427 10.37 -26.92 8.60
C ILE A 427 9.45 -27.54 9.66
N GLN A 428 9.38 -28.88 9.64
CA GLN A 428 8.59 -29.62 10.65
C GLN A 428 9.43 -29.93 11.90
N GLY A 429 8.79 -29.83 13.06
CA GLY A 429 9.36 -30.18 14.36
C GLY A 429 10.01 -29.00 15.10
N ASP A 430 10.19 -29.20 16.41
CA ASP A 430 10.80 -28.21 17.29
C ASP A 430 12.32 -28.18 17.10
N LEU A 431 12.91 -26.97 17.10
CA LEU A 431 14.33 -26.80 17.06
C LEU A 431 14.96 -27.01 18.45
N LYS A 432 16.20 -27.53 18.47
CA LYS A 432 17.00 -27.62 19.70
C LYS A 432 17.51 -26.22 20.05
N TRP A 433 17.44 -25.91 21.35
CA TRP A 433 17.91 -24.63 21.86
C TRP A 433 18.49 -24.76 23.29
N SER A 434 19.28 -23.81 23.67
CA SER A 434 19.81 -23.65 25.03
C SER A 434 19.93 -22.16 25.34
N THR A 435 20.15 -21.83 26.62
CA THR A 435 20.41 -20.47 27.07
C THR A 435 21.86 -20.35 27.54
N ASP A 436 22.48 -19.23 27.20
CA ASP A 436 23.81 -18.84 27.63
C ASP A 436 23.69 -17.51 28.41
N PRO A 437 24.31 -17.37 29.59
CA PRO A 437 24.19 -16.15 30.40
C PRO A 437 24.66 -14.87 29.67
N ASP A 438 25.68 -14.99 28.81
CA ASP A 438 26.31 -13.86 28.12
C ASP A 438 25.76 -13.67 26.69
N LYS A 439 25.19 -14.71 26.08
CA LYS A 439 24.77 -14.72 24.67
C LYS A 439 23.24 -14.84 24.48
N GLY A 440 22.49 -15.06 25.56
CA GLY A 440 21.05 -15.20 25.49
C GLY A 440 20.59 -16.58 24.96
N LEU A 441 19.65 -16.60 24.02
CA LEU A 441 19.07 -17.79 23.43
C LEU A 441 19.89 -18.30 22.23
N LEU A 442 20.39 -19.51 22.34
CA LEU A 442 21.15 -20.19 21.29
C LEU A 442 20.26 -21.24 20.60
N ILE A 443 20.00 -21.10 19.32
CA ILE A 443 19.13 -21.99 18.53
C ILE A 443 19.99 -22.76 17.53
N SER A 444 19.98 -24.09 17.62
CA SER A 444 20.65 -24.95 16.65
C SER A 444 19.81 -25.04 15.38
N LEU A 445 20.28 -24.46 14.28
CA LEU A 445 19.62 -24.53 12.99
C LEU A 445 19.79 -25.92 12.38
N PRO A 446 18.79 -26.43 11.64
CA PRO A 446 18.85 -27.73 11.01
C PRO A 446 19.91 -27.76 9.90
N GLN A 447 20.66 -28.87 9.82
CA GLN A 447 21.53 -29.13 8.69
C GLN A 447 20.70 -29.66 7.51
N LEU A 448 20.46 -28.81 6.52
CA LEU A 448 19.62 -29.10 5.37
C LEU A 448 20.45 -29.12 4.09
N PRO A 449 20.20 -30.06 3.16
CA PRO A 449 20.70 -29.90 1.81
C PRO A 449 20.07 -28.65 1.16
N PRO A 450 20.73 -27.99 0.20
CA PRO A 450 20.23 -26.77 -0.42
C PRO A 450 18.80 -26.88 -0.96
N SER A 451 18.42 -28.05 -1.48
CA SER A 451 17.07 -28.32 -2.01
C SER A 451 15.97 -28.41 -0.94
N ALA A 452 16.34 -28.56 0.34
CA ALA A 452 15.39 -28.66 1.45
C ALA A 452 15.34 -27.37 2.30
N VAL A 453 16.13 -26.36 1.96
CA VAL A 453 16.04 -25.05 2.60
C VAL A 453 14.71 -24.40 2.20
N PRO A 454 13.84 -24.02 3.18
CA PRO A 454 12.46 -23.68 2.89
C PRO A 454 12.31 -22.35 2.12
N ALA A 455 13.25 -21.43 2.29
CA ALA A 455 13.24 -20.10 1.68
C ALA A 455 14.66 -19.66 1.29
N GLU A 456 14.76 -18.65 0.46
CA GLU A 456 16.01 -18.00 0.07
C GLU A 456 16.08 -16.60 0.71
N PHE A 457 17.27 -16.07 0.92
CA PHE A 457 17.58 -14.70 1.36
C PHE A 457 17.20 -14.33 2.81
N ALA A 458 16.17 -14.92 3.39
CA ALA A 458 15.79 -14.71 4.79
C ALA A 458 14.95 -15.88 5.32
N TRP A 459 15.06 -16.15 6.62
CA TRP A 459 14.41 -17.27 7.29
C TRP A 459 13.78 -16.82 8.59
N THR A 460 12.72 -17.49 9.01
CA THR A 460 11.95 -17.07 10.19
C THR A 460 11.91 -18.14 11.26
N ILE A 461 12.31 -17.79 12.46
CA ILE A 461 12.08 -18.55 13.67
C ILE A 461 10.82 -18.03 14.35
N LYS A 462 9.87 -18.92 14.62
CA LYS A 462 8.69 -18.66 15.46
C LYS A 462 8.98 -19.07 16.89
N LEU A 463 8.81 -18.13 17.81
CA LEU A 463 9.03 -18.27 19.24
C LEU A 463 7.68 -18.13 19.94
N THR A 464 7.34 -19.10 20.81
CA THR A 464 6.19 -19.00 21.70
C THR A 464 6.63 -19.26 23.14
N GLY A 465 5.89 -18.71 24.13
CA GLY A 465 6.29 -18.81 25.54
C GLY A 465 7.59 -18.05 25.85
N VAL A 466 7.85 -16.95 25.17
CA VAL A 466 8.94 -16.00 25.43
C VAL A 466 8.39 -14.66 25.94
N LYS A 467 9.24 -13.91 26.64
CA LYS A 467 8.95 -12.55 27.14
C LYS A 467 9.78 -11.51 26.41
#